data_fb3d2d72b8654d72ec7090355d906f84
#
_entry.id   fb3d2d72b8654d72ec7090355d906f84
#
_cell.length_a   1.000
_cell.length_b   1.000
_cell.length_c   1.000
_cell.angle_alpha   90.00
_cell.angle_beta   90.00
_cell.angle_gamma   90.00
#
_symmetry.space_group_name_H-M   'P 1'
#
loop_
_entity.id
_entity.type
_entity.pdbx_description
1 polymer ?
#
loop_
_entity_poly.entity_id
_entity_poly.type
_entity_poly.pdbx_seq_one_letter_code
_entity_poly.pdbx_strand_id
1 'polypeptide(L)'
;KVDVKTTPEHIESRYSAYVDRMSALYEQKMEDVRGDFEALWFETVKADPDNAVAALVLSDAMYELSPEKMLELIGYIQEPVRSDKFVASREKEATAQLNTKPGMKYTDFAVEHVYGYDRSMDPQPLKKEVKFSEYVGKGTYVLVDFWSPWCGPCKREIPNIKKVYEQYKKKGLEVLSIAVWE
;
A
#
# COMPACT_ATOMS: atom_id res chain seq x y z
N LYS A 1 -6.76 -34.05 -17.15
CA LYS A 1 -5.57 -33.54 -17.86
C LYS A 1 -4.99 -32.48 -16.97
N VAL A 2 -3.76 -32.65 -16.48
CA VAL A 2 -3.03 -31.60 -15.76
C VAL A 2 -2.67 -30.53 -16.79
N ASP A 3 -3.02 -29.28 -16.50
CA ASP A 3 -2.60 -28.17 -17.35
C ASP A 3 -1.08 -27.99 -17.18
N VAL A 4 -0.32 -28.14 -18.26
CA VAL A 4 1.15 -28.08 -18.25
C VAL A 4 1.63 -26.72 -17.71
N LYS A 5 0.89 -25.64 -17.92
CA LYS A 5 1.24 -24.29 -17.43
C LYS A 5 1.18 -24.14 -15.91
N THR A 6 0.51 -25.05 -15.21
CA THR A 6 0.40 -25.04 -13.74
C THR A 6 1.30 -26.04 -13.06
N THR A 7 2.11 -26.79 -13.80
CA THR A 7 3.08 -27.71 -13.20
C THR A 7 4.22 -26.95 -12.52
N PRO A 8 4.74 -27.44 -11.38
CA PRO A 8 5.87 -26.81 -10.70
C PRO A 8 7.07 -26.57 -11.62
N GLU A 9 7.39 -27.53 -12.47
CA GLU A 9 8.53 -27.46 -13.39
C GLU A 9 8.35 -26.36 -14.45
N HIS A 10 7.12 -26.18 -14.96
CA HIS A 10 6.83 -25.10 -15.92
C HIS A 10 6.96 -23.74 -15.25
N ILE A 11 6.37 -23.58 -14.05
CA ILE A 11 6.44 -22.32 -13.30
C ILE A 11 7.89 -21.99 -12.95
N GLU A 12 8.67 -22.96 -12.46
CA GLU A 12 10.08 -22.77 -12.14
C GLU A 12 10.88 -22.33 -13.37
N SER A 13 10.71 -23.00 -14.50
CA SER A 13 11.40 -22.68 -15.74
C SER A 13 11.04 -21.28 -16.24
N ARG A 14 9.77 -20.88 -16.19
CA ARG A 14 9.32 -19.55 -16.62
C ARG A 14 9.83 -18.47 -15.71
N TYR A 15 9.78 -18.68 -14.40
CA TYR A 15 10.30 -17.74 -13.43
C TYR A 15 11.82 -17.63 -13.48
N SER A 16 12.55 -18.72 -13.66
CA SER A 16 14.01 -18.68 -13.88
C SER A 16 14.37 -17.82 -15.10
N ALA A 17 13.70 -18.04 -16.23
CA ALA A 17 13.96 -17.22 -17.42
C ALA A 17 13.66 -15.73 -17.22
N TYR A 18 12.65 -15.38 -16.42
CA TYR A 18 12.37 -14.01 -16.03
C TYR A 18 13.49 -13.43 -15.15
N VAL A 19 13.94 -14.18 -14.12
CA VAL A 19 15.02 -13.76 -13.21
C VAL A 19 16.32 -13.55 -13.98
N ASP A 20 16.65 -14.39 -14.96
CA ASP A 20 17.84 -14.22 -15.80
C ASP A 20 17.78 -12.90 -16.58
N ARG A 21 16.62 -12.54 -17.13
CA ARG A 21 16.41 -11.25 -17.81
C ARG A 21 16.52 -10.07 -16.85
N MET A 22 15.92 -10.18 -15.65
CA MET A 22 16.06 -9.15 -14.60
C MET A 22 17.51 -8.92 -14.22
N SER A 23 18.28 -9.98 -14.00
CA SER A 23 19.70 -9.90 -13.66
C SER A 23 20.51 -9.22 -14.77
N ALA A 24 20.23 -9.54 -16.03
CA ALA A 24 20.89 -8.89 -17.17
C ALA A 24 20.61 -7.38 -17.23
N LEU A 25 19.40 -6.94 -16.88
CA LEU A 25 19.04 -5.52 -16.79
C LEU A 25 19.79 -4.82 -15.64
N TYR A 26 19.90 -5.44 -14.47
CA TYR A 26 20.67 -4.90 -13.34
C TYR A 26 22.19 -4.76 -13.64
N GLU A 27 22.74 -5.64 -14.50
CA GLU A 27 24.13 -5.56 -14.92
C GLU A 27 24.40 -4.45 -15.96
N GLN A 28 23.37 -3.95 -16.62
CA GLN A 28 23.48 -2.84 -17.57
C GLN A 28 23.75 -1.54 -16.81
N LYS A 29 24.91 -0.93 -17.03
CA LYS A 29 25.26 0.40 -16.50
C LYS A 29 24.59 1.51 -17.34
N MET A 30 23.26 1.51 -17.43
CA MET A 30 22.52 2.51 -18.16
C MET A 30 21.82 3.48 -17.19
N GLU A 31 21.74 4.75 -17.57
CA GLU A 31 21.14 5.82 -16.75
C GLU A 31 19.63 5.67 -16.57
N ASP A 32 18.95 4.95 -17.47
CA ASP A 32 17.49 4.72 -17.36
C ASP A 32 17.08 3.33 -17.88
N VAL A 33 17.10 2.33 -17.01
CA VAL A 33 16.61 0.97 -17.28
C VAL A 33 15.17 0.77 -16.80
N ARG A 34 14.52 1.78 -16.22
CA ARG A 34 13.17 1.65 -15.65
C ARG A 34 12.14 1.22 -16.69
N GLY A 35 12.22 1.79 -17.89
CA GLY A 35 11.34 1.40 -18.99
C GLY A 35 11.51 -0.06 -19.42
N ASP A 36 12.74 -0.56 -19.38
CA ASP A 36 13.04 -1.95 -19.74
C ASP A 36 12.52 -2.93 -18.68
N PHE A 37 12.61 -2.59 -17.39
CA PHE A 37 11.98 -3.37 -16.32
C PHE A 37 10.45 -3.37 -16.44
N GLU A 38 9.85 -2.21 -16.66
CA GLU A 38 8.39 -2.12 -16.87
C GLU A 38 7.95 -3.00 -18.04
N ALA A 39 8.63 -2.90 -19.18
CA ALA A 39 8.33 -3.74 -20.33
C ALA A 39 8.44 -5.23 -20.01
N LEU A 40 9.51 -5.65 -19.29
CA LEU A 40 9.71 -7.02 -18.89
C LEU A 40 8.59 -7.54 -17.99
N TRP A 41 8.15 -6.76 -16.99
CA TRP A 41 7.02 -7.14 -16.12
C TRP A 41 5.74 -7.34 -16.91
N PHE A 42 5.40 -6.39 -17.78
CA PHE A 42 4.18 -6.47 -18.61
C PHE A 42 4.23 -7.64 -19.61
N GLU A 43 5.35 -7.86 -20.29
CA GLU A 43 5.52 -8.99 -21.20
C GLU A 43 5.37 -10.33 -20.49
N THR A 44 6.00 -10.45 -19.30
CA THR A 44 6.00 -11.72 -18.54
C THR A 44 4.60 -12.04 -18.03
N VAL A 45 3.88 -11.06 -17.42
CA VAL A 45 2.51 -11.28 -16.97
C VAL A 45 1.56 -11.59 -18.12
N LYS A 46 1.70 -10.93 -19.28
CA LYS A 46 0.89 -11.24 -20.47
C LYS A 46 1.14 -12.64 -21.02
N ALA A 47 2.37 -13.14 -20.89
CA ALA A 47 2.73 -14.48 -21.36
C ALA A 47 2.23 -15.60 -20.41
N ASP A 48 2.20 -15.33 -19.11
CA ASP A 48 1.84 -16.28 -18.05
C ASP A 48 0.78 -15.68 -17.08
N PRO A 49 -0.42 -15.31 -17.56
CA PRO A 49 -1.38 -14.53 -16.78
C PRO A 49 -2.15 -15.33 -15.73
N ASP A 50 -2.17 -16.64 -15.83
CA ASP A 50 -3.05 -17.58 -15.10
C ASP A 50 -2.31 -18.50 -14.14
N ASN A 51 -1.03 -18.21 -13.87
CA ASN A 51 -0.20 -19.03 -12.99
C ASN A 51 0.66 -18.19 -12.03
N ALA A 52 1.39 -18.85 -11.14
CA ALA A 52 2.16 -18.20 -10.08
C ALA A 52 3.25 -17.24 -10.58
N VAL A 53 3.70 -17.34 -11.83
CA VAL A 53 4.68 -16.40 -12.41
C VAL A 53 4.12 -14.97 -12.37
N ALA A 54 2.84 -14.77 -12.71
CA ALA A 54 2.21 -13.44 -12.66
C ALA A 54 2.27 -12.82 -11.25
N ALA A 55 1.99 -13.61 -10.20
CA ALA A 55 2.04 -13.13 -8.81
C ALA A 55 3.48 -12.81 -8.36
N LEU A 56 4.46 -13.62 -8.77
CA LEU A 56 5.87 -13.38 -8.47
C LEU A 56 6.38 -12.11 -9.13
N VAL A 57 6.07 -11.90 -10.41
CA VAL A 57 6.41 -10.68 -11.14
C VAL A 57 5.75 -9.45 -10.52
N LEU A 58 4.46 -9.56 -10.12
CA LEU A 58 3.76 -8.48 -9.42
C LEU A 58 4.45 -8.11 -8.10
N SER A 59 5.01 -9.09 -7.39
CA SER A 59 5.79 -8.86 -6.16
C SER A 59 7.06 -8.03 -6.42
N ASP A 60 7.75 -8.29 -7.53
CA ASP A 60 8.95 -7.54 -7.89
C ASP A 60 8.62 -6.10 -8.36
N ALA A 61 7.49 -5.94 -9.05
CA ALA A 61 7.05 -4.67 -9.61
C ALA A 61 6.40 -3.71 -8.59
N MET A 62 5.98 -4.21 -7.42
CA MET A 62 5.03 -3.53 -6.55
C MET A 62 5.52 -2.21 -5.92
N TYR A 63 6.83 -2.00 -5.84
CA TYR A 63 7.41 -0.76 -5.29
C TYR A 63 7.87 0.21 -6.37
N GLU A 64 7.93 -0.23 -7.63
CA GLU A 64 8.48 0.54 -8.74
C GLU A 64 7.39 1.13 -9.64
N LEU A 65 6.25 0.46 -9.75
CA LEU A 65 5.16 0.92 -10.60
C LEU A 65 4.30 1.99 -9.92
N SER A 66 3.85 2.96 -10.72
CA SER A 66 2.80 3.88 -10.27
C SER A 66 1.48 3.12 -10.03
N PRO A 67 0.56 3.68 -9.21
CA PRO A 67 -0.74 3.03 -8.98
C PRO A 67 -1.51 2.73 -10.26
N GLU A 68 -1.44 3.61 -11.27
CA GLU A 68 -2.07 3.41 -12.57
C GLU A 68 -1.49 2.20 -13.31
N LYS A 69 -0.15 2.13 -13.36
CA LYS A 69 0.57 1.03 -14.00
C LYS A 69 0.38 -0.28 -13.26
N MET A 70 0.31 -0.23 -11.94
CA MET A 70 0.01 -1.39 -11.10
C MET A 70 -1.37 -1.96 -11.45
N LEU A 71 -2.40 -1.13 -11.54
CA LEU A 71 -3.75 -1.56 -11.92
C LEU A 71 -3.79 -2.08 -13.36
N GLU A 72 -3.04 -1.46 -14.28
CA GLU A 72 -2.91 -1.94 -15.66
C GLU A 72 -2.27 -3.34 -15.68
N LEU A 73 -1.16 -3.56 -14.96
CA LEU A 73 -0.50 -4.87 -14.88
C LEU A 73 -1.41 -5.94 -14.29
N ILE A 74 -2.08 -5.63 -13.18
CA ILE A 74 -3.06 -6.53 -12.54
C ILE A 74 -4.22 -6.86 -13.48
N GLY A 75 -4.60 -5.94 -14.37
CA GLY A 75 -5.65 -6.15 -15.36
C GLY A 75 -5.37 -7.28 -16.36
N TYR A 76 -4.11 -7.67 -16.54
CA TYR A 76 -3.73 -8.82 -17.37
C TYR A 76 -3.78 -10.16 -16.61
N ILE A 77 -3.75 -10.15 -15.27
CA ILE A 77 -3.76 -11.37 -14.46
C ILE A 77 -5.14 -12.02 -14.53
N GLN A 78 -5.16 -13.34 -14.76
CA GLN A 78 -6.37 -14.15 -14.91
C GLN A 78 -6.55 -15.11 -13.72
N GLU A 79 -7.73 -15.74 -13.65
CA GLU A 79 -8.00 -16.78 -12.67
C GLU A 79 -7.13 -18.05 -12.94
N PRO A 80 -6.70 -18.79 -11.89
CA PRO A 80 -7.09 -18.57 -10.48
C PRO A 80 -6.25 -17.50 -9.74
N VAL A 81 -5.17 -17.00 -10.34
CA VAL A 81 -4.23 -16.06 -9.69
C VAL A 81 -4.89 -14.71 -9.37
N ARG A 82 -5.84 -14.28 -10.19
CA ARG A 82 -6.58 -13.02 -9.99
C ARG A 82 -7.28 -12.94 -8.62
N SER A 83 -7.78 -14.06 -8.13
CA SER A 83 -8.44 -14.18 -6.81
C SER A 83 -7.46 -14.38 -5.64
N ASP A 84 -6.15 -14.42 -5.89
CA ASP A 84 -5.16 -14.54 -4.83
C ASP A 84 -5.18 -13.32 -3.91
N LYS A 85 -5.05 -13.56 -2.60
CA LYS A 85 -5.11 -12.48 -1.59
C LYS A 85 -4.03 -11.41 -1.77
N PHE A 86 -2.86 -11.78 -2.25
CA PHE A 86 -1.78 -10.84 -2.52
C PHE A 86 -2.16 -9.93 -3.69
N VAL A 87 -2.63 -10.48 -4.81
CA VAL A 87 -3.07 -9.71 -5.98
C VAL A 87 -4.21 -8.75 -5.61
N ALA A 88 -5.24 -9.27 -4.92
CA ALA A 88 -6.37 -8.46 -4.46
C ALA A 88 -5.94 -7.33 -3.50
N SER A 89 -4.96 -7.59 -2.63
CA SER A 89 -4.39 -6.57 -1.74
C SER A 89 -3.68 -5.46 -2.50
N ARG A 90 -2.88 -5.81 -3.52
CA ARG A 90 -2.17 -4.82 -4.36
C ARG A 90 -3.12 -3.96 -5.18
N GLU A 91 -4.19 -4.57 -5.72
CA GLU A 91 -5.24 -3.83 -6.42
C GLU A 91 -5.95 -2.82 -5.50
N LYS A 92 -6.31 -3.28 -4.30
CA LYS A 92 -6.94 -2.41 -3.29
C LYS A 92 -6.04 -1.25 -2.91
N GLU A 93 -4.75 -1.52 -2.70
CA GLU A 93 -3.77 -0.49 -2.35
C GLU A 93 -3.59 0.54 -3.47
N ALA A 94 -3.36 0.10 -4.70
CA ALA A 94 -3.21 0.99 -5.85
C ALA A 94 -4.48 1.84 -6.07
N THR A 95 -5.66 1.24 -5.93
CA THR A 95 -6.94 1.96 -5.99
C THR A 95 -7.06 3.01 -4.88
N ALA A 96 -6.68 2.65 -3.65
CA ALA A 96 -6.70 3.58 -2.53
C ALA A 96 -5.75 4.78 -2.76
N GLN A 97 -4.55 4.54 -3.28
CA GLN A 97 -3.59 5.60 -3.62
C GLN A 97 -4.16 6.56 -4.67
N LEU A 98 -4.87 6.06 -5.69
CA LEU A 98 -5.54 6.91 -6.68
C LEU A 98 -6.65 7.75 -6.08
N ASN A 99 -7.42 7.18 -5.16
CA ASN A 99 -8.53 7.85 -4.49
C ASN A 99 -8.10 8.87 -3.43
N THR A 100 -6.82 8.89 -3.05
CA THR A 100 -6.25 9.80 -2.05
C THR A 100 -5.29 10.84 -2.63
N LYS A 101 -5.25 10.99 -3.95
CA LYS A 101 -4.44 12.02 -4.63
C LYS A 101 -4.88 13.43 -4.23
N PRO A 102 -3.96 14.43 -4.29
CA PRO A 102 -4.32 15.82 -4.10
C PRO A 102 -5.51 16.26 -4.97
N GLY A 103 -6.48 16.93 -4.37
CA GLY A 103 -7.72 17.37 -5.03
C GLY A 103 -8.85 16.35 -5.00
N MET A 104 -8.61 15.11 -4.58
CA MET A 104 -9.67 14.11 -4.39
C MET A 104 -10.42 14.37 -3.07
N LYS A 105 -11.70 13.99 -3.07
CA LYS A 105 -12.47 13.99 -1.81
C LYS A 105 -11.90 12.91 -0.89
N TYR A 106 -11.71 13.24 0.39
CA TYR A 106 -11.27 12.27 1.38
C TYR A 106 -12.20 11.05 1.45
N THR A 107 -11.64 9.90 1.76
CA THR A 107 -12.39 8.69 2.11
C THR A 107 -12.67 8.71 3.61
N ASP A 108 -13.94 8.59 4.00
CA ASP A 108 -14.31 8.51 5.41
C ASP A 108 -13.93 7.14 5.99
N PHE A 109 -13.52 7.14 7.23
CA PHE A 109 -13.22 5.92 7.99
C PHE A 109 -13.54 6.16 9.47
N ALA A 110 -13.68 5.08 10.22
CA ALA A 110 -13.90 5.13 11.66
C ALA A 110 -12.75 4.44 12.38
N VAL A 111 -12.39 4.97 13.55
CA VAL A 111 -11.40 4.39 14.45
C VAL A 111 -11.94 4.34 15.87
N GLU A 112 -11.48 3.38 16.66
CA GLU A 112 -11.75 3.37 18.10
C GLU A 112 -10.82 4.37 18.80
N HIS A 113 -11.41 5.29 19.53
CA HIS A 113 -10.68 6.22 20.39
C HIS A 113 -10.79 5.77 21.85
N VAL A 114 -9.66 5.45 22.46
CA VAL A 114 -9.58 5.20 23.90
C VAL A 114 -9.50 6.55 24.61
N TYR A 115 -10.57 6.92 25.34
CA TYR A 115 -10.64 8.21 26.05
C TYR A 115 -10.38 8.10 27.56
N GLY A 116 -10.12 6.89 28.05
CA GLY A 116 -9.80 6.62 29.45
C GLY A 116 -9.85 5.14 29.76
N TYR A 117 -9.76 4.85 31.05
CA TYR A 117 -9.91 3.50 31.58
C TYR A 117 -10.97 3.53 32.69
N ASP A 118 -11.70 2.45 32.89
CA ASP A 118 -12.59 2.33 34.02
C ASP A 118 -11.81 2.27 35.34
N ARG A 119 -12.52 2.39 36.46
CA ARG A 119 -11.88 2.43 37.82
C ARG A 119 -11.90 1.06 38.49
N SER A 120 -12.00 -0.03 37.75
CA SER A 120 -11.96 -1.40 38.29
C SER A 120 -10.54 -1.80 38.70
N MET A 121 -10.41 -2.91 39.44
CA MET A 121 -9.11 -3.47 39.81
C MET A 121 -8.33 -4.03 38.60
N ASP A 122 -9.03 -4.31 37.49
CA ASP A 122 -8.48 -4.66 36.18
C ASP A 122 -9.02 -3.65 35.14
N PRO A 123 -8.37 -2.47 35.03
CA PRO A 123 -8.90 -1.36 34.24
C PRO A 123 -9.08 -1.70 32.77
N GLN A 124 -10.32 -1.62 32.28
CA GLN A 124 -10.63 -1.81 30.87
C GLN A 124 -10.68 -0.49 30.14
N PRO A 125 -10.19 -0.44 28.86
CA PRO A 125 -10.22 0.78 28.08
C PRO A 125 -11.66 1.21 27.77
N LEU A 126 -11.96 2.46 28.07
CA LEU A 126 -13.19 3.12 27.68
C LEU A 126 -13.04 3.62 26.24
N LYS A 127 -13.78 3.03 25.33
CA LYS A 127 -13.66 3.27 23.90
C LYS A 127 -14.89 3.93 23.34
N LYS A 128 -14.72 4.77 22.32
CA LYS A 128 -15.79 5.25 21.45
C LYS A 128 -15.36 5.21 19.99
N GLU A 129 -16.27 4.94 19.10
CA GLU A 129 -16.04 5.11 17.67
C GLU A 129 -15.99 6.61 17.35
N VAL A 130 -15.01 7.00 16.53
CA VAL A 130 -14.82 8.35 16.01
C VAL A 130 -14.64 8.26 14.51
N LYS A 131 -15.41 9.06 13.76
CA LYS A 131 -15.34 9.12 12.31
C LYS A 131 -14.45 10.28 11.85
N PHE A 132 -13.70 10.04 10.80
CA PHE A 132 -12.86 11.09 10.20
C PHE A 132 -13.70 12.28 9.71
N SER A 133 -14.91 12.03 9.22
CA SER A 133 -15.90 13.06 8.86
C SER A 133 -16.28 14.02 10.01
N GLU A 134 -16.03 13.63 11.27
CA GLU A 134 -16.25 14.54 12.40
C GLU A 134 -15.22 15.67 12.48
N TYR A 135 -14.09 15.56 11.77
CA TYR A 135 -12.99 16.54 11.81
C TYR A 135 -12.85 17.32 10.51
N VAL A 136 -13.22 16.75 9.38
CA VAL A 136 -13.03 17.37 8.06
C VAL A 136 -14.25 18.15 7.58
N GLY A 137 -14.07 19.03 6.60
CA GLY A 137 -15.16 19.79 5.99
C GLY A 137 -15.69 20.96 6.85
N LYS A 138 -14.97 21.37 7.91
CA LYS A 138 -15.36 22.44 8.85
C LYS A 138 -14.64 23.77 8.64
N GLY A 139 -14.00 23.95 7.47
CA GLY A 139 -13.24 25.15 7.17
C GLY A 139 -11.87 25.21 7.85
N THR A 140 -11.40 24.08 8.39
CA THR A 140 -10.08 23.91 9.00
C THR A 140 -9.22 22.96 8.17
N TYR A 141 -7.91 23.08 8.31
CA TYR A 141 -6.97 22.08 7.80
C TYR A 141 -6.84 20.94 8.80
N VAL A 142 -6.85 19.70 8.32
CA VAL A 142 -6.64 18.51 9.17
C VAL A 142 -5.40 17.78 8.69
N LEU A 143 -4.38 17.73 9.54
CA LEU A 143 -3.21 16.88 9.34
C LEU A 143 -3.50 15.53 9.97
N VAL A 144 -3.40 14.46 9.19
CA VAL A 144 -3.55 13.08 9.69
C VAL A 144 -2.18 12.43 9.73
N ASP A 145 -1.79 11.96 10.90
CA ASP A 145 -0.54 11.24 11.16
C ASP A 145 -0.86 9.79 11.52
N PHE A 146 -0.50 8.85 10.64
CA PHE A 146 -0.59 7.42 10.91
C PHE A 146 0.73 6.92 11.45
N TRP A 147 0.74 6.39 12.65
CA TRP A 147 1.95 5.93 13.32
C TRP A 147 1.76 4.62 14.07
N SER A 148 2.84 4.03 14.55
CA SER A 148 2.80 2.82 15.39
C SER A 148 3.73 2.97 16.60
N PRO A 149 3.40 2.35 17.75
CA PRO A 149 4.23 2.43 18.95
C PRO A 149 5.66 1.92 18.77
N TRP A 150 5.88 1.00 17.85
CA TRP A 150 7.20 0.44 17.50
C TRP A 150 7.90 1.17 16.34
N CYS A 151 7.25 2.13 15.68
CA CYS A 151 7.82 2.90 14.57
C CYS A 151 8.78 3.98 15.09
N GLY A 152 10.06 3.71 15.08
CA GLY A 152 11.10 4.64 15.51
C GLY A 152 11.12 5.98 14.75
N PRO A 153 11.09 5.98 13.40
CA PRO A 153 10.96 7.21 12.60
C PRO A 153 9.72 8.03 12.96
N CYS A 154 8.55 7.38 13.12
CA CYS A 154 7.31 8.07 13.49
C CYS A 154 7.46 8.82 14.82
N LYS A 155 8.02 8.16 15.84
CA LYS A 155 8.26 8.78 17.14
C LYS A 155 9.19 9.99 17.08
N ARG A 156 10.17 9.98 16.16
CA ARG A 156 11.06 11.13 15.96
C ARG A 156 10.35 12.31 15.31
N GLU A 157 9.29 12.06 14.54
CA GLU A 157 8.52 13.12 13.88
C GLU A 157 7.49 13.78 14.81
N ILE A 158 7.01 13.12 15.85
CA ILE A 158 6.03 13.66 16.80
C ILE A 158 6.41 15.07 17.31
N PRO A 159 7.66 15.36 17.74
CA PRO A 159 8.04 16.71 18.16
C PRO A 159 7.88 17.80 17.09
N ASN A 160 8.09 17.46 15.80
CA ASN A 160 7.93 18.36 14.68
C ASN A 160 6.44 18.63 14.42
N ILE A 161 5.62 17.57 14.38
CA ILE A 161 4.16 17.67 14.28
C ILE A 161 3.61 18.56 15.39
N LYS A 162 4.08 18.37 16.64
CA LYS A 162 3.69 19.19 17.78
C LYS A 162 4.04 20.66 17.59
N LYS A 163 5.24 20.99 17.08
CA LYS A 163 5.63 22.37 16.78
C LYS A 163 4.72 23.00 15.72
N VAL A 164 4.43 22.26 14.66
CA VAL A 164 3.52 22.72 13.60
C VAL A 164 2.11 22.96 14.16
N TYR A 165 1.59 22.05 14.96
CA TYR A 165 0.30 22.21 15.64
C TYR A 165 0.27 23.46 16.51
N GLU A 166 1.24 23.66 17.40
CA GLU A 166 1.31 24.85 18.28
C GLU A 166 1.36 26.15 17.48
N GLN A 167 2.04 26.16 16.33
CA GLN A 167 2.16 27.33 15.47
C GLN A 167 0.86 27.66 14.73
N TYR A 168 0.07 26.66 14.36
CA TYR A 168 -1.06 26.84 13.43
C TYR A 168 -2.43 26.52 14.02
N LYS A 169 -2.55 25.94 15.23
CA LYS A 169 -3.84 25.62 15.85
C LYS A 169 -4.80 26.80 15.92
N LYS A 170 -4.29 28.01 16.21
CA LYS A 170 -5.09 29.24 16.22
C LYS A 170 -5.43 29.77 14.82
N LYS A 171 -4.83 29.21 13.78
CA LYS A 171 -5.06 29.53 12.37
C LYS A 171 -5.91 28.48 11.66
N GLY A 172 -6.50 27.55 12.41
CA GLY A 172 -7.40 26.54 11.89
C GLY A 172 -6.72 25.23 11.48
N LEU A 173 -5.61 24.83 12.13
CA LEU A 173 -5.04 23.51 11.97
C LEU A 173 -5.51 22.58 13.10
N GLU A 174 -6.07 21.45 12.72
CA GLU A 174 -6.30 20.29 13.57
C GLU A 174 -5.29 19.18 13.24
N VAL A 175 -4.95 18.35 14.24
CA VAL A 175 -4.07 17.19 14.05
C VAL A 175 -4.75 15.95 14.59
N LEU A 176 -4.89 14.94 13.75
CA LEU A 176 -5.34 13.60 14.13
C LEU A 176 -4.16 12.66 14.06
N SER A 177 -3.71 12.18 15.22
CA SER A 177 -2.67 11.17 15.32
C SER A 177 -3.33 9.82 15.59
N ILE A 178 -3.19 8.90 14.65
CA ILE A 178 -3.90 7.61 14.62
C ILE A 178 -2.87 6.50 14.75
N ALA A 179 -2.91 5.78 15.87
CA ALA A 179 -2.11 4.58 16.04
C ALA A 179 -2.69 3.44 15.21
N VAL A 180 -1.82 2.77 14.47
CA VAL A 180 -2.16 1.60 13.64
C VAL A 180 -1.26 0.44 14.00
N TRP A 181 -1.76 -0.78 13.83
CA TRP A 181 -1.03 -2.02 14.15
C TRP A 181 -0.57 -2.07 15.63
N GLU A 182 -1.48 -1.81 16.56
CA GLU A 182 -1.27 -2.02 18.00
C GLU A 182 -1.35 -3.51 18.38
#